data_9ef8fe2e5b81df93e5dde8d8dfc75711
#
_entry.id   9ef8fe2e5b81df93e5dde8d8dfc75711
#
_cell.length_a   1.000
_cell.length_b   1.000
_cell.length_c   1.000
_cell.angle_alpha   90.00
_cell.angle_beta   90.00
_cell.angle_gamma   90.00
#
_symmetry.space_group_name_H-M   'P 1'
#
loop_
_entity.id
_entity.type
_entity.pdbx_description
1 polymer ?
#
loop_
_entity_poly.entity_id
_entity_poly.type
_entity_poly.pdbx_seq_one_letter_code
_entity_poly.pdbx_strand_id
1 'polypeptide(L)'
;GVRLVGSEMCIRDRWDAVEKDDKTMQEYKTKLEKDFSFMSYAPIIFISAQTGQRLDRLFELIHKVASSNAMRITTGTLNDILAQATARVQPPTDKGKRLKIYYMTQASTRPPTFICFVNSKELFHFSYQRYLENRIREIFSLEGTPVRMIVRERGDKAD
;
A
#
# COMPACT_ATOMS: atom_id res chain seq x y z
N GLY A 1 -0.23 -3.69 24.63
CA GLY A 1 -1.16 -3.88 23.52
C GLY A 1 -0.56 -3.47 22.16
N VAL A 2 -1.02 -4.11 21.11
CA VAL A 2 -0.78 -3.67 19.73
C VAL A 2 -1.99 -2.84 19.31
N ARG A 3 -1.76 -1.64 18.80
CA ARG A 3 -2.82 -0.72 18.41
C ARG A 3 -2.69 -0.35 16.93
N LEU A 4 -3.78 -0.48 16.19
CA LEU A 4 -3.90 0.01 14.81
C LEU A 4 -4.57 1.37 14.84
N VAL A 5 -4.01 2.36 14.17
CA VAL A 5 -4.52 3.73 14.17
C VAL A 5 -4.73 4.20 12.73
N GLY A 6 -5.96 4.50 12.41
CA GLY A 6 -6.55 5.26 11.33
C GLY A 6 -5.99 5.20 9.91
N SER A 7 -4.83 5.72 9.66
CA SER A 7 -3.97 5.33 8.54
C SER A 7 -3.05 4.28 9.11
N GLU A 8 -2.93 3.13 8.50
CA GLU A 8 -2.55 1.89 9.15
C GLU A 8 -1.10 1.89 9.63
N MET A 9 -0.94 1.88 10.94
CA MET A 9 0.34 1.89 11.64
C MET A 9 0.23 0.96 12.85
N CYS A 10 1.24 0.14 13.08
CA CYS A 10 1.31 -0.75 14.23
C CYS A 10 2.15 -0.09 15.33
N ILE A 11 1.53 0.17 16.49
CA ILE A 11 2.18 0.78 17.65
C ILE A 11 2.28 -0.23 18.79
N ARG A 12 3.48 -0.41 19.31
CA ARG A 12 3.76 -1.13 20.55
C ARG A 12 4.07 -0.09 21.64
N ASP A 13 3.12 0.17 22.53
CA ASP A 13 3.10 1.31 23.44
C ASP A 13 3.78 1.10 24.80
N ARG A 14 4.14 -0.13 25.16
CA ARG A 14 4.79 -0.50 26.42
C ARG A 14 6.13 -1.19 26.18
N TRP A 15 6.97 -0.55 25.37
CA TRP A 15 8.31 -1.06 25.09
C TRP A 15 9.23 -1.06 26.33
N ASP A 16 8.91 -0.23 27.35
CA ASP A 16 9.57 -0.20 28.63
C ASP A 16 9.41 -1.50 29.43
N ALA A 17 8.28 -2.17 29.31
CA ALA A 17 7.93 -3.38 30.08
C ALA A 17 8.47 -4.68 29.46
N VAL A 18 9.23 -4.62 28.38
CA VAL A 18 9.81 -5.78 27.71
C VAL A 18 11.24 -5.98 28.19
N GLU A 19 11.59 -7.18 28.65
CA GLU A 19 12.99 -7.58 28.85
C GLU A 19 13.68 -7.61 27.49
N LYS A 20 14.82 -6.93 27.38
CA LYS A 20 15.47 -6.65 26.10
C LYS A 20 16.84 -7.27 26.06
N ASP A 21 17.09 -8.00 24.99
CA ASP A 21 18.41 -8.32 24.47
C ASP A 21 18.61 -7.66 23.08
N ASP A 22 19.77 -7.86 22.48
CA ASP A 22 20.11 -7.25 21.18
C ASP A 22 19.19 -7.70 20.03
N LYS A 23 18.46 -8.79 20.18
CA LYS A 23 17.61 -9.41 19.17
C LYS A 23 16.12 -9.17 19.40
N THR A 24 15.71 -8.81 20.62
CA THR A 24 14.31 -8.71 21.04
C THR A 24 13.48 -7.86 20.09
N MET A 25 13.96 -6.69 19.67
CA MET A 25 13.20 -5.81 18.77
C MET A 25 12.99 -6.46 17.40
N GLN A 26 14.01 -7.14 16.86
CA GLN A 26 13.91 -7.80 15.56
C GLN A 26 12.96 -9.00 15.61
N GLU A 27 12.98 -9.77 16.68
CA GLU A 27 12.07 -10.90 16.87
C GLU A 27 10.61 -10.45 16.95
N TYR A 28 10.33 -9.40 17.73
CA TYR A 28 9.00 -8.81 17.80
C TYR A 28 8.55 -8.25 16.46
N LYS A 29 9.46 -7.58 15.71
CA LYS A 29 9.17 -7.06 14.39
C LYS A 29 8.80 -8.18 13.43
N THR A 30 9.62 -9.23 13.34
CA THR A 30 9.38 -10.39 12.48
C THR A 30 8.05 -11.08 12.81
N LYS A 31 7.73 -11.22 14.10
CA LYS A 31 6.46 -11.78 14.52
C LYS A 31 5.28 -10.92 14.07
N LEU A 32 5.35 -9.61 14.29
CA LEU A 32 4.30 -8.67 13.89
C LEU A 32 4.13 -8.64 12.36
N GLU A 33 5.22 -8.64 11.59
CA GLU A 33 5.18 -8.72 10.13
C GLU A 33 4.49 -10.00 9.62
N LYS A 34 4.68 -11.10 10.33
CA LYS A 34 4.00 -12.37 10.03
C LYS A 34 2.52 -12.32 10.40
N ASP A 35 2.19 -11.85 11.61
CA ASP A 35 0.83 -11.78 12.12
C ASP A 35 -0.02 -10.77 11.32
N PHE A 36 0.59 -9.69 10.82
CA PHE A 36 -0.04 -8.64 10.02
C PHE A 36 0.42 -8.64 8.56
N SER A 37 0.70 -9.81 7.98
CA SER A 37 1.17 -9.94 6.60
C SER A 37 0.23 -9.34 5.55
N PHE A 38 -1.07 -9.23 5.86
CA PHE A 38 -2.07 -8.56 5.03
C PHE A 38 -1.90 -7.02 4.99
N MET A 39 -1.11 -6.44 5.91
CA MET A 39 -0.80 -5.02 6.01
C MET A 39 0.71 -4.74 5.93
N SER A 40 1.41 -5.42 5.02
CA SER A 40 2.87 -5.28 4.86
C SER A 40 3.35 -3.85 4.55
N TYR A 41 2.44 -2.98 4.15
CA TYR A 41 2.70 -1.55 3.92
C TYR A 41 2.66 -0.71 5.20
N ALA A 42 2.14 -1.26 6.32
CA ALA A 42 2.00 -0.52 7.56
C ALA A 42 3.34 -0.49 8.33
N PRO A 43 3.89 0.69 8.66
CA PRO A 43 5.10 0.78 9.46
C PRO A 43 4.86 0.34 10.89
N ILE A 44 5.88 -0.27 11.49
CA ILE A 44 5.86 -0.72 12.88
C ILE A 44 6.74 0.21 13.71
N ILE A 45 6.19 0.73 14.81
CA ILE A 45 6.94 1.54 15.77
C ILE A 45 6.79 1.00 17.19
N PHE A 46 7.92 0.97 17.92
CA PHE A 46 7.98 0.60 19.32
C PHE A 46 8.23 1.85 20.14
N ILE A 47 7.28 2.21 20.99
CA ILE A 47 7.33 3.38 21.87
C ILE A 47 7.16 2.99 23.33
N SER A 48 7.47 3.88 24.25
CA SER A 48 6.99 3.80 25.61
C SER A 48 6.16 5.03 25.95
N ALA A 49 4.89 4.84 26.13
CA ALA A 49 3.99 5.90 26.56
C ALA A 49 4.30 6.36 28.00
N GLN A 50 4.86 5.47 28.84
CA GLN A 50 5.22 5.79 30.22
C GLN A 50 6.48 6.65 30.33
N THR A 51 7.51 6.35 29.54
CA THR A 51 8.80 7.05 29.58
C THR A 51 8.93 8.16 28.53
N GLY A 52 7.97 8.26 27.61
CA GLY A 52 8.05 9.19 26.48
C GLY A 52 9.01 8.75 25.36
N GLN A 53 9.59 7.55 25.46
CA GLN A 53 10.58 7.08 24.50
C GLN A 53 9.99 6.98 23.08
N ARG A 54 10.64 7.66 22.12
CA ARG A 54 10.31 7.68 20.69
C ARG A 54 8.94 8.30 20.33
N LEU A 55 8.36 9.10 21.19
CA LEU A 55 7.11 9.80 20.88
C LEU A 55 7.28 10.80 19.72
N ASP A 56 8.41 11.49 19.65
CA ASP A 56 8.72 12.41 18.54
C ASP A 56 8.66 11.68 17.19
N ARG A 57 9.28 10.50 17.11
CA ARG A 57 9.24 9.65 15.92
C ARG A 57 7.83 9.17 15.57
N LEU A 58 6.97 8.98 16.57
CA LEU A 58 5.56 8.65 16.35
C LEU A 58 4.85 9.78 15.61
N PHE A 59 5.04 11.03 16.04
CA PHE A 59 4.41 12.18 15.37
C PHE A 59 4.93 12.38 13.95
N GLU A 60 6.23 12.24 13.71
CA GLU A 60 6.83 12.26 12.37
C GLU A 60 6.21 11.20 11.48
N LEU A 61 6.04 9.98 12.00
CA LEU A 61 5.45 8.86 11.26
C LEU A 61 3.97 9.11 10.95
N ILE A 62 3.20 9.66 11.89
CA ILE A 62 1.80 10.06 11.67
C ILE A 62 1.70 11.06 10.52
N HIS A 63 2.53 12.11 10.52
CA HIS A 63 2.55 13.10 9.44
C HIS A 63 2.91 12.48 8.09
N LYS A 64 3.91 11.60 8.05
CA LYS A 64 4.33 10.90 6.84
C LYS A 64 3.21 10.05 6.27
N VAL A 65 2.57 9.23 7.11
CA VAL A 65 1.46 8.34 6.72
C VAL A 65 0.24 9.15 6.28
N ALA A 66 -0.10 10.23 6.98
CA ALA A 66 -1.19 11.12 6.60
C ALA A 66 -0.95 11.78 5.24
N SER A 67 0.28 12.22 4.98
CA SER A 67 0.68 12.80 3.70
C SER A 67 0.60 11.78 2.56
N SER A 68 1.08 10.56 2.79
CA SER A 68 0.98 9.44 1.85
C SER A 68 -0.48 9.11 1.52
N ASN A 69 -1.34 9.10 2.53
CA ASN A 69 -2.78 8.82 2.37
C ASN A 69 -3.52 9.90 1.57
N ALA A 70 -3.08 11.14 1.66
CA ALA A 70 -3.64 12.28 0.92
C ALA A 70 -2.98 12.51 -0.46
N MET A 71 -1.98 11.70 -0.83
CA MET A 71 -1.20 11.89 -2.04
C MET A 71 -2.08 11.83 -3.31
N ARG A 72 -1.86 12.79 -4.21
CA ARG A 72 -2.48 12.84 -5.53
C ARG A 72 -1.42 12.64 -6.61
N ILE A 73 -1.63 11.64 -7.45
CA ILE A 73 -0.76 11.31 -8.58
C ILE A 73 -1.49 11.69 -9.86
N THR A 74 -0.79 12.37 -10.76
CA THR A 74 -1.40 12.80 -12.04
C THR A 74 -1.69 11.60 -12.95
N THR A 75 -2.72 11.71 -13.77
CA THR A 75 -3.06 10.68 -14.76
C THR A 75 -1.92 10.40 -15.72
N GLY A 76 -1.17 11.43 -16.14
CA GLY A 76 0.01 11.26 -17.01
C GLY A 76 1.05 10.36 -16.35
N THR A 77 1.47 10.69 -15.13
CA THR A 77 2.46 9.89 -14.38
C THR A 77 1.98 8.45 -14.16
N LEU A 78 0.70 8.25 -13.84
CA LEU A 78 0.13 6.89 -13.68
C LEU A 78 0.21 6.09 -14.98
N ASN A 79 -0.02 6.72 -16.13
CA ASN A 79 0.05 6.03 -17.42
C ASN A 79 1.48 5.77 -17.86
N ASP A 80 2.45 6.63 -17.50
CA ASP A 80 3.88 6.36 -17.70
C ASP A 80 4.32 5.13 -16.89
N ILE A 81 3.89 5.02 -15.63
CA ILE A 81 4.14 3.85 -14.78
C ILE A 81 3.49 2.60 -15.39
N LEU A 82 2.25 2.72 -15.84
CA LEU A 82 1.53 1.61 -16.49
C LEU A 82 2.26 1.12 -17.74
N ALA A 83 2.72 2.03 -18.59
CA ALA A 83 3.48 1.70 -19.79
C ALA A 83 4.78 0.95 -19.45
N GLN A 84 5.56 1.44 -18.48
CA GLN A 84 6.77 0.77 -18.00
C GLN A 84 6.46 -0.60 -17.37
N ALA A 85 5.41 -0.69 -16.56
CA ALA A 85 5.02 -1.93 -15.92
C ALA A 85 4.60 -3.00 -16.94
N THR A 86 3.77 -2.64 -17.92
CA THR A 86 3.29 -3.57 -18.96
C THR A 86 4.40 -3.99 -19.93
N ALA A 87 5.38 -3.13 -20.17
CA ALA A 87 6.57 -3.47 -20.96
C ALA A 87 7.47 -4.47 -20.21
N ARG A 88 7.60 -4.33 -18.90
CA ARG A 88 8.45 -5.21 -18.06
C ARG A 88 7.82 -6.57 -17.79
N VAL A 89 6.53 -6.59 -17.45
CA VAL A 89 5.74 -7.81 -17.25
C VAL A 89 4.49 -7.72 -18.09
N GLN A 90 4.44 -8.52 -19.15
CA GLN A 90 3.31 -8.51 -20.07
C GLN A 90 2.01 -8.87 -19.37
N PRO A 91 0.89 -8.19 -19.68
CA PRO A 91 -0.42 -8.54 -19.15
C PRO A 91 -0.79 -9.98 -19.47
N PRO A 92 -1.54 -10.64 -18.55
CA PRO A 92 -1.92 -12.05 -18.73
C PRO A 92 -2.78 -12.27 -19.96
N THR A 93 -2.70 -13.50 -20.46
CA THR A 93 -3.52 -14.00 -21.59
C THR A 93 -4.28 -15.23 -21.10
N ASP A 94 -5.58 -15.25 -21.31
CA ASP A 94 -6.43 -16.42 -21.06
C ASP A 94 -7.26 -16.74 -22.30
N LYS A 95 -7.33 -18.03 -22.68
CA LYS A 95 -8.09 -18.53 -23.84
C LYS A 95 -7.86 -17.72 -25.12
N GLY A 96 -6.61 -17.32 -25.36
CA GLY A 96 -6.22 -16.52 -26.53
C GLY A 96 -6.55 -15.04 -26.47
N LYS A 97 -7.20 -14.57 -25.40
CA LYS A 97 -7.47 -13.15 -25.17
C LYS A 97 -6.45 -12.57 -24.20
N ARG A 98 -5.75 -11.53 -24.62
CA ARG A 98 -4.80 -10.81 -23.77
C ARG A 98 -5.51 -9.68 -23.03
N LEU A 99 -5.19 -9.51 -21.74
CA LEU A 99 -5.56 -8.31 -20.99
C LEU A 99 -4.96 -7.06 -21.64
N LYS A 100 -5.80 -6.09 -21.93
CA LYS A 100 -5.40 -4.72 -22.34
C LYS A 100 -5.85 -3.76 -21.29
N ILE A 101 -4.90 -3.00 -20.74
CA ILE A 101 -5.18 -1.88 -19.84
C ILE A 101 -5.03 -0.62 -20.67
N TYR A 102 -6.11 0.10 -20.88
CA TYR A 102 -6.13 1.28 -21.76
C TYR A 102 -5.50 2.48 -21.10
N TYR A 103 -5.86 2.72 -19.84
CA TYR A 103 -5.30 3.77 -19.02
C TYR A 103 -5.66 3.56 -17.54
N MET A 104 -4.98 4.30 -16.68
CA MET A 104 -5.20 4.33 -15.25
C MET A 104 -5.36 5.76 -14.77
N THR A 105 -6.28 6.01 -13.84
CA THR A 105 -6.47 7.32 -13.21
C THR A 105 -6.68 7.16 -11.71
N GLN A 106 -6.45 8.23 -10.95
CA GLN A 106 -6.77 8.25 -9.53
C GLN A 106 -8.14 8.90 -9.31
N ALA A 107 -9.09 8.12 -8.79
CA ALA A 107 -10.44 8.57 -8.50
C ALA A 107 -10.51 9.39 -7.20
N SER A 108 -9.83 8.92 -6.15
CA SER A 108 -9.87 9.57 -4.83
C SER A 108 -8.54 9.44 -4.08
N THR A 109 -8.45 10.23 -3.02
CA THR A 109 -7.42 10.14 -1.97
C THR A 109 -8.09 9.70 -0.66
N ARG A 110 -7.29 9.31 0.34
CA ARG A 110 -7.75 8.96 1.69
C ARG A 110 -8.73 7.77 1.75
N PRO A 111 -8.35 6.59 1.25
CA PRO A 111 -7.06 6.19 0.71
C PRO A 111 -6.94 6.45 -0.81
N PRO A 112 -5.71 6.45 -1.36
CA PRO A 112 -5.49 6.50 -2.79
C PRO A 112 -6.23 5.36 -3.49
N THR A 113 -7.16 5.73 -4.38
CA THR A 113 -8.00 4.80 -5.13
C THR A 113 -7.77 5.02 -6.61
N PHE A 114 -7.30 3.99 -7.29
CA PHE A 114 -7.00 4.01 -8.72
C PHE A 114 -8.06 3.23 -9.50
N ILE A 115 -8.39 3.72 -10.68
CA ILE A 115 -9.27 3.03 -11.63
C ILE A 115 -8.45 2.62 -12.82
N CYS A 116 -8.45 1.31 -13.14
CA CYS A 116 -7.88 0.76 -14.34
C CYS A 116 -8.99 0.44 -15.34
N PHE A 117 -8.92 1.02 -16.52
CA PHE A 117 -9.85 0.75 -17.62
C PHE A 117 -9.28 -0.35 -18.51
N VAL A 118 -10.00 -1.45 -18.63
CA VAL A 118 -9.56 -2.68 -19.27
C VAL A 118 -10.52 -3.13 -20.36
N ASN A 119 -10.08 -4.09 -21.18
CA ASN A 119 -10.94 -4.77 -22.17
C ASN A 119 -11.83 -5.86 -21.54
N SER A 120 -11.39 -6.49 -20.45
CA SER A 120 -12.16 -7.48 -19.70
C SER A 120 -11.68 -7.57 -18.25
N LYS A 121 -12.63 -7.48 -17.31
CA LYS A 121 -12.37 -7.63 -15.86
C LYS A 121 -11.89 -9.04 -15.51
N GLU A 122 -12.43 -10.06 -16.20
CA GLU A 122 -12.10 -11.46 -15.96
C GLU A 122 -10.61 -11.77 -16.20
N LEU A 123 -9.98 -11.02 -17.11
CA LEU A 123 -8.56 -11.17 -17.40
C LEU A 123 -7.65 -10.46 -16.40
N PHE A 124 -8.21 -9.56 -15.57
CA PHE A 124 -7.45 -8.78 -14.60
C PHE A 124 -7.29 -9.56 -13.29
N HIS A 125 -6.40 -10.56 -13.32
CA HIS A 125 -6.15 -11.41 -12.16
C HIS A 125 -5.52 -10.65 -10.99
N PHE A 126 -5.82 -11.09 -9.77
CA PHE A 126 -5.31 -10.52 -8.53
C PHE A 126 -3.77 -10.39 -8.50
N SER A 127 -3.05 -11.35 -9.04
CA SER A 127 -1.58 -11.31 -9.11
C SER A 127 -1.07 -10.14 -9.93
N TYR A 128 -1.72 -9.82 -11.05
CA TYR A 128 -1.34 -8.69 -11.90
C TYR A 128 -1.74 -7.35 -11.27
N GLN A 129 -2.90 -7.30 -10.61
CA GLN A 129 -3.30 -6.15 -9.80
C GLN A 129 -2.23 -5.84 -8.74
N ARG A 130 -1.83 -6.85 -7.97
CA ARG A 130 -0.80 -6.72 -6.93
C ARG A 130 0.56 -6.28 -7.49
N TYR A 131 0.91 -6.77 -8.67
CA TYR A 131 2.10 -6.31 -9.37
C TYR A 131 2.05 -4.81 -9.68
N LEU A 132 0.94 -4.31 -10.24
CA LEU A 132 0.77 -2.88 -10.53
C LEU A 132 0.77 -2.03 -9.26
N GLU A 133 0.10 -2.46 -8.20
CA GLU A 133 0.13 -1.80 -6.89
C GLU A 133 1.56 -1.67 -6.36
N ASN A 134 2.34 -2.74 -6.43
CA ASN A 134 3.74 -2.73 -6.01
C ASN A 134 4.58 -1.76 -6.85
N ARG A 135 4.36 -1.69 -8.17
CA ARG A 135 5.04 -0.72 -9.05
C ARG A 135 4.73 0.73 -8.67
N ILE A 136 3.48 1.03 -8.34
CA ILE A 136 3.10 2.37 -7.84
C ILE A 136 3.81 2.66 -6.51
N ARG A 137 3.86 1.69 -5.59
CA ARG A 137 4.53 1.82 -4.29
C ARG A 137 6.04 1.99 -4.37
N GLU A 138 6.70 1.37 -5.37
CA GLU A 138 8.14 1.54 -5.60
C GLU A 138 8.52 2.96 -6.00
N ILE A 139 7.64 3.65 -6.73
CA ILE A 139 7.86 5.01 -7.22
C ILE A 139 7.36 6.04 -6.20
N PHE A 140 6.20 5.79 -5.63
CA PHE A 140 5.59 6.64 -4.60
C PHE A 140 5.56 5.87 -3.28
N SER A 141 6.32 6.36 -2.31
CA SER A 141 6.31 5.78 -0.95
C SER A 141 4.93 5.98 -0.31
N LEU A 142 3.99 5.07 -0.61
CA LEU A 142 2.66 5.03 0.00
C LEU A 142 2.69 4.24 1.33
N GLU A 143 3.70 4.55 2.17
CA GLU A 143 3.89 3.91 3.47
C GLU A 143 2.70 4.18 4.39
N GLY A 144 2.25 3.17 5.10
CA GLY A 144 1.13 3.25 6.03
C GLY A 144 -0.24 3.46 5.38
N THR A 145 -0.33 3.35 4.06
CA THR A 145 -1.55 3.65 3.32
C THR A 145 -1.98 2.47 2.46
N PRO A 146 -3.22 1.97 2.61
CA PRO A 146 -3.78 1.00 1.69
C PRO A 146 -3.96 1.66 0.31
N VAL A 147 -3.73 0.88 -0.73
CA VAL A 147 -4.03 1.25 -2.12
C VAL A 147 -5.28 0.48 -2.54
N ARG A 148 -6.26 1.18 -3.08
CA ARG A 148 -7.43 0.56 -3.67
C ARG A 148 -7.32 0.61 -5.19
N MET A 149 -7.57 -0.51 -5.85
CA MET A 149 -7.62 -0.59 -7.30
C MET A 149 -8.99 -1.08 -7.74
N ILE A 150 -9.66 -0.29 -8.55
CA ILE A 150 -10.96 -0.59 -9.14
C ILE A 150 -10.73 -0.88 -10.60
N VAL A 151 -11.29 -1.97 -11.10
CA VAL A 151 -11.21 -2.35 -12.50
C VAL A 151 -12.54 -2.06 -13.18
N ARG A 152 -12.50 -1.32 -14.28
CA ARG A 152 -13.68 -1.01 -15.11
C ARG A 152 -13.47 -1.44 -16.55
N GLU A 153 -14.49 -1.95 -17.19
CA GLU A 153 -14.49 -2.18 -18.62
C GLU A 153 -14.82 -0.90 -19.38
N ARG A 154 -14.31 -0.82 -20.60
CA ARG A 154 -14.62 0.31 -21.47
C ARG A 154 -16.12 0.27 -21.85
N GLY A 155 -16.89 1.19 -21.32
CA GLY A 155 -18.36 1.24 -21.50
C GLY A 155 -19.17 1.10 -20.21
N ASP A 156 -18.53 0.70 -19.10
CA ASP A 156 -19.18 0.76 -17.78
C ASP A 156 -19.55 2.22 -17.46
N LYS A 157 -20.83 2.47 -17.19
CA LYS A 157 -21.26 3.80 -16.73
C LYS A 157 -20.61 4.11 -15.39
N ALA A 158 -20.28 5.37 -15.19
CA ALA A 158 -19.86 5.87 -13.87
C ALA A 158 -21.11 5.87 -12.97
N ASP A 159 -21.13 4.99 -11.98
CA ASP A 159 -22.05 5.10 -10.83
C ASP A 159 -21.47 6.07 -9.82
#